data_a71cac8b7f3eb6cad931f38345550092
#
_entry.id   a71cac8b7f3eb6cad931f38345550092
#
_cell.length_a   1.000
_cell.length_b   1.000
_cell.length_c   1.000
_cell.angle_alpha   90.00
_cell.angle_beta   90.00
_cell.angle_gamma   90.00
#
_symmetry.space_group_name_H-M   'P 1'
#
loop_
_entity.id
_entity.type
_entity.pdbx_description
1 polymer ?
#
loop_
_entity_poly.entity_id
_entity_poly.type
_entity_poly.pdbx_seq_one_letter_code
_entity_poly.pdbx_strand_id
1 'polypeptide(L)'
;YKPAGDRATYDRLYTHWGDSSARDHYRIAWRAMAANTGERTLIPAIIPPGTAHPNGIFSTGSPRLSPSDLIILQAGTSSLLTDFTLRALPKSGIFFPDFSRLPTLSSNHPLAARVILRTLRLNCVTKAYADLWAKCWEDKFLEDSPILERYDERPISPEWTADTPLRRAEDRRNAQAEIDVMVAMMLGVPIEDLCTIYRTQFAVLYDYDHGRGQGAYVYDANGRQIPTPVRQAWEKRQRPTANEDIPLTERSHIHPDSEVSYVYDVPFRIRDRESDFRCIHAALMQPNPGT
;
A
#
# COMPACT_ATOMS: atom_id res chain seq x y z
N TYR A 1 18.46 -12.03 -5.49
CA TYR A 1 19.51 -12.63 -4.66
C TYR A 1 19.77 -14.07 -5.11
N LYS A 2 21.03 -14.38 -5.38
CA LYS A 2 21.48 -15.74 -5.73
C LYS A 2 22.47 -16.18 -4.66
N PRO A 3 22.24 -17.30 -3.95
CA PRO A 3 23.19 -17.81 -2.96
C PRO A 3 24.55 -18.11 -3.60
N ALA A 4 25.64 -17.79 -2.89
CA ALA A 4 27.01 -18.05 -3.35
C ALA A 4 27.44 -19.50 -3.19
N GLY A 5 26.63 -20.36 -2.55
CA GLY A 5 26.92 -21.76 -2.29
C GLY A 5 25.96 -22.73 -2.97
N ASP A 6 26.08 -23.98 -2.62
CA ASP A 6 25.17 -25.04 -3.02
C ASP A 6 23.77 -24.77 -2.52
N ARG A 7 22.79 -24.85 -3.44
CA ARG A 7 21.39 -24.56 -3.14
C ARG A 7 20.78 -25.51 -2.10
N ALA A 8 21.11 -26.78 -2.16
CA ALA A 8 20.58 -27.76 -1.22
C ALA A 8 21.04 -27.48 0.22
N THR A 9 22.31 -27.08 0.37
CA THR A 9 22.84 -26.64 1.68
C THR A 9 22.17 -25.34 2.15
N TYR A 10 21.97 -24.37 1.26
CA TYR A 10 21.25 -23.14 1.59
C TYR A 10 19.81 -23.42 2.06
N ASP A 11 19.10 -24.26 1.32
CA ASP A 11 17.69 -24.60 1.63
C ASP A 11 17.58 -25.36 2.95
N ARG A 12 18.54 -26.24 3.25
CA ARG A 12 18.59 -26.99 4.53
C ARG A 12 18.91 -26.10 5.73
N LEU A 13 19.73 -25.07 5.54
CA LEU A 13 20.12 -24.14 6.60
C LEU A 13 19.17 -22.97 6.76
N TYR A 14 18.16 -22.81 5.86
CA TYR A 14 17.16 -21.75 5.99
C TYR A 14 16.29 -21.97 7.24
N THR A 15 15.75 -20.88 7.77
CA THR A 15 14.86 -20.96 8.95
C THR A 15 13.70 -21.91 8.70
N HIS A 16 13.46 -22.81 9.65
CA HIS A 16 12.32 -23.74 9.63
C HIS A 16 11.27 -23.33 10.65
N TRP A 17 10.02 -23.59 10.30
CA TRP A 17 8.83 -23.45 11.14
C TRP A 17 8.18 -24.83 11.32
N GLY A 18 8.55 -25.55 12.37
CA GLY A 18 8.26 -26.97 12.48
C GLY A 18 9.00 -27.75 11.40
N ASP A 19 8.28 -28.59 10.64
CA ASP A 19 8.84 -29.47 9.62
C ASP A 19 8.98 -28.80 8.22
N SER A 20 8.54 -27.54 8.07
CA SER A 20 8.59 -26.82 6.78
C SER A 20 9.57 -25.64 6.82
N SER A 21 10.19 -25.35 5.67
CA SER A 21 11.01 -24.17 5.51
C SER A 21 10.13 -22.90 5.58
N ALA A 22 10.58 -21.87 6.28
CA ALA A 22 9.88 -20.58 6.27
C ALA A 22 9.70 -20.02 4.84
N ARG A 23 10.53 -20.44 3.88
CA ARG A 23 10.40 -20.07 2.46
C ARG A 23 9.20 -20.70 1.75
N ASP A 24 8.63 -21.75 2.31
CA ASP A 24 7.48 -22.45 1.70
C ASP A 24 6.15 -21.74 1.98
N HIS A 25 6.20 -20.65 2.75
CA HIS A 25 5.04 -19.88 3.17
C HIS A 25 5.05 -18.44 2.65
N TYR A 26 3.86 -17.85 2.50
CA TYR A 26 3.70 -16.40 2.41
C TYR A 26 4.16 -15.75 3.71
N ARG A 27 4.88 -14.65 3.61
CA ARG A 27 5.44 -13.93 4.76
C ARG A 27 5.28 -12.43 4.57
N ILE A 28 5.15 -11.72 5.68
CA ILE A 28 5.30 -10.26 5.67
C ILE A 28 6.79 -9.97 5.82
N ALA A 29 7.33 -9.22 4.90
CA ALA A 29 8.71 -8.76 4.92
C ALA A 29 8.77 -7.24 5.06
N TRP A 30 9.79 -6.71 5.74
CA TRP A 30 10.02 -5.28 5.91
C TRP A 30 11.51 -4.94 5.91
N ARG A 31 11.80 -3.68 5.58
CA ARG A 31 13.16 -3.15 5.67
C ARG A 31 13.55 -3.01 7.14
N ALA A 32 14.74 -3.52 7.49
CA ALA A 32 15.28 -3.47 8.85
C ALA A 32 15.53 -2.03 9.35
N MET A 33 15.83 -1.10 8.45
CA MET A 33 16.18 0.28 8.80
C MET A 33 14.92 1.09 9.19
N ALA A 34 14.95 1.71 10.36
CA ALA A 34 13.94 2.66 10.83
C ALA A 34 14.35 4.09 10.48
N ALA A 35 14.03 4.56 9.27
CA ALA A 35 14.33 5.93 8.85
C ALA A 35 13.09 6.82 9.01
N ASN A 36 13.13 7.79 9.94
CA ASN A 36 12.04 8.74 10.18
C ASN A 36 12.03 9.91 9.18
N THR A 37 13.01 9.98 8.28
CA THR A 37 13.18 11.05 7.28
C THR A 37 12.42 10.79 5.98
N GLY A 38 11.78 9.62 5.84
CA GLY A 38 10.96 9.26 4.67
C GLY A 38 9.46 9.40 4.93
N GLU A 39 8.69 9.10 3.90
CA GLU A 39 7.22 9.07 3.98
C GLU A 39 6.71 8.08 5.03
N ARG A 40 7.35 6.93 5.10
CA ARG A 40 7.04 5.82 6.01
C ARG A 40 8.31 5.30 6.67
N THR A 41 8.21 4.88 7.91
CA THR A 41 9.28 4.19 8.65
C THR A 41 9.17 2.68 8.45
N LEU A 42 7.96 2.12 8.62
CA LEU A 42 7.65 0.74 8.33
C LEU A 42 7.14 0.60 6.90
N ILE A 43 7.85 -0.20 6.09
CA ILE A 43 7.47 -0.48 4.70
C ILE A 43 7.32 -2.01 4.56
N PRO A 44 6.16 -2.56 4.93
CA PRO A 44 5.91 -4.00 4.86
C PRO A 44 5.36 -4.39 3.49
N ALA A 45 5.67 -5.62 3.07
CA ALA A 45 5.11 -6.24 1.88
C ALA A 45 4.96 -7.74 2.08
N ILE A 46 3.96 -8.34 1.44
CA ILE A 46 3.86 -9.78 1.39
C ILE A 46 4.83 -10.31 0.35
N ILE A 47 5.62 -11.31 0.72
CA ILE A 47 6.49 -12.05 -0.20
C ILE A 47 5.96 -13.48 -0.40
N PRO A 48 5.98 -13.99 -1.66
CA PRO A 48 5.43 -15.29 -1.96
C PRO A 48 6.37 -16.44 -1.55
N PRO A 49 5.87 -17.68 -1.50
CA PRO A 49 6.70 -18.87 -1.31
C PRO A 49 7.86 -18.93 -2.30
N GLY A 50 8.95 -19.55 -1.90
CA GLY A 50 10.17 -19.65 -2.69
C GLY A 50 11.08 -18.43 -2.66
N THR A 51 10.60 -17.30 -2.14
CA THR A 51 11.38 -16.04 -2.08
C THR A 51 12.39 -16.07 -0.93
N ALA A 52 13.63 -15.66 -1.21
CA ALA A 52 14.64 -15.33 -0.20
C ALA A 52 14.90 -13.83 -0.21
N HIS A 53 15.46 -13.30 0.89
CA HIS A 53 15.85 -11.90 0.99
C HIS A 53 17.25 -11.76 1.59
N PRO A 54 18.01 -10.67 1.27
CA PRO A 54 19.30 -10.39 1.87
C PRO A 54 19.16 -9.93 3.32
N ASN A 55 20.29 -9.85 4.02
CA ASN A 55 20.37 -9.13 5.28
C ASN A 55 19.97 -7.66 5.09
N GLY A 56 19.24 -7.11 6.05
CA GLY A 56 18.62 -5.78 5.92
C GLY A 56 17.13 -5.82 5.58
N ILE A 57 16.62 -7.00 5.23
CA ILE A 57 15.18 -7.31 5.18
C ILE A 57 14.90 -8.37 6.25
N PHE A 58 13.88 -8.15 7.06
CA PHE A 58 13.32 -9.15 7.95
C PHE A 58 12.00 -9.67 7.38
N SER A 59 11.64 -10.89 7.75
CA SER A 59 10.31 -11.42 7.42
C SER A 59 9.76 -12.25 8.58
N THR A 60 8.43 -12.27 8.68
CA THR A 60 7.69 -13.06 9.66
C THR A 60 6.47 -13.72 9.01
N GLY A 61 6.01 -14.76 9.65
CA GLY A 61 4.81 -15.52 9.30
C GLY A 61 4.71 -16.76 10.17
N SER A 62 3.76 -17.61 9.89
CA SER A 62 3.59 -18.88 10.59
C SER A 62 2.81 -19.85 9.72
N PRO A 63 3.11 -21.15 9.73
CA PRO A 63 2.28 -22.16 9.06
C PRO A 63 0.88 -22.30 9.67
N ARG A 64 0.68 -21.77 10.89
CA ARG A 64 -0.62 -21.76 11.60
C ARG A 64 -1.44 -20.51 11.29
N LEU A 65 -0.86 -19.50 10.67
CA LEU A 65 -1.57 -18.27 10.36
C LEU A 65 -2.44 -18.51 9.11
N SER A 66 -3.75 -18.21 9.23
CA SER A 66 -4.63 -18.32 8.06
C SER A 66 -4.23 -17.28 7.00
N PRO A 67 -4.51 -17.51 5.71
CA PRO A 67 -4.27 -16.51 4.68
C PRO A 67 -4.93 -15.16 4.98
N SER A 68 -6.16 -15.16 5.45
CA SER A 68 -6.89 -13.93 5.81
C SER A 68 -6.26 -13.19 6.99
N ASP A 69 -5.78 -13.93 8.02
CA ASP A 69 -5.08 -13.31 9.15
C ASP A 69 -3.73 -12.71 8.73
N LEU A 70 -3.02 -13.35 7.78
CA LEU A 70 -1.82 -12.79 7.19
C LEU A 70 -2.11 -11.45 6.48
N ILE A 71 -3.22 -11.37 5.74
CA ILE A 71 -3.63 -10.14 5.04
C ILE A 71 -4.05 -9.05 6.03
N ILE A 72 -4.77 -9.40 7.09
CA ILE A 72 -5.16 -8.47 8.16
C ILE A 72 -3.91 -7.93 8.88
N LEU A 73 -2.94 -8.79 9.18
CA LEU A 73 -1.65 -8.37 9.75
C LEU A 73 -0.89 -7.44 8.81
N GLN A 74 -0.87 -7.73 7.51
CA GLN A 74 -0.29 -6.85 6.49
C GLN A 74 -1.00 -5.48 6.45
N ALA A 75 -2.33 -5.46 6.49
CA ALA A 75 -3.10 -4.23 6.52
C ALA A 75 -2.75 -3.37 7.74
N GLY A 76 -2.79 -3.97 8.93
CA GLY A 76 -2.42 -3.30 10.17
C GLY A 76 -1.01 -2.72 10.12
N THR A 77 -0.02 -3.52 9.72
CA THR A 77 1.38 -3.09 9.67
C THR A 77 1.68 -2.07 8.58
N SER A 78 0.86 -1.99 7.53
CA SER A 78 1.00 -0.96 6.49
C SER A 78 0.28 0.36 6.81
N SER A 79 -0.45 0.45 7.92
CA SER A 79 -1.21 1.65 8.30
C SER A 79 -0.34 2.75 8.92
N LEU A 80 -0.81 3.99 8.81
CA LEU A 80 -0.17 5.16 9.46
C LEU A 80 -0.12 5.03 10.99
N LEU A 81 -1.15 4.45 11.61
CA LEU A 81 -1.19 4.29 13.06
C LEU A 81 -0.09 3.35 13.55
N THR A 82 0.12 2.24 12.86
CA THR A 82 1.19 1.30 13.22
C THR A 82 2.56 1.90 12.96
N ASP A 83 2.74 2.61 11.85
CA ASP A 83 3.99 3.33 11.55
C ASP A 83 4.27 4.41 12.62
N PHE A 84 3.26 5.12 13.08
CA PHE A 84 3.36 6.10 14.16
C PHE A 84 3.90 5.49 15.45
N THR A 85 3.46 4.29 15.83
CA THR A 85 3.96 3.64 17.05
C THR A 85 5.46 3.35 16.97
N LEU A 86 5.99 3.10 15.78
CA LEU A 86 7.44 2.92 15.56
C LEU A 86 8.18 4.25 15.50
N ARG A 87 7.60 5.28 14.88
CA ARG A 87 8.18 6.63 14.82
C ARG A 87 8.34 7.27 16.19
N ALA A 88 7.45 6.98 17.11
CA ALA A 88 7.51 7.46 18.50
C ALA A 88 8.69 6.86 19.29
N LEU A 89 9.35 5.82 18.78
CA LEU A 89 10.46 5.16 19.42
C LEU A 89 11.78 5.58 18.77
N PRO A 90 12.79 6.05 19.53
CA PRO A 90 14.08 6.43 18.99
C PRO A 90 14.90 5.19 18.64
N LYS A 91 14.70 4.63 17.44
CA LYS A 91 15.35 3.40 16.98
C LYS A 91 15.99 3.59 15.61
N SER A 92 17.12 2.90 15.40
CA SER A 92 17.81 2.82 14.11
C SER A 92 17.33 1.65 13.25
N GLY A 93 16.66 0.67 13.84
CA GLY A 93 16.19 -0.54 13.17
C GLY A 93 14.88 -1.08 13.74
N ILE A 94 14.13 -1.76 12.88
CA ILE A 94 12.88 -2.46 13.22
C ILE A 94 13.18 -3.95 13.23
N PHE A 95 13.37 -4.49 14.42
CA PHE A 95 13.64 -5.91 14.62
C PHE A 95 12.35 -6.67 14.96
N PHE A 96 12.43 -8.00 14.97
CA PHE A 96 11.25 -8.81 15.27
C PHE A 96 10.56 -8.47 16.61
N PRO A 97 11.27 -8.20 17.72
CA PRO A 97 10.63 -7.77 18.98
C PRO A 97 9.84 -6.46 18.88
N ASP A 98 10.25 -5.56 17.98
CA ASP A 98 9.52 -4.31 17.73
C ASP A 98 8.27 -4.59 16.92
N PHE A 99 8.40 -5.38 15.87
CA PHE A 99 7.29 -5.80 15.01
C PHE A 99 6.22 -6.59 15.80
N SER A 100 6.63 -7.47 16.71
CA SER A 100 5.72 -8.29 17.51
C SER A 100 4.88 -7.52 18.54
N ARG A 101 5.23 -6.26 18.80
CA ARG A 101 4.49 -5.36 19.71
C ARG A 101 3.48 -4.47 19.00
N LEU A 102 3.45 -4.53 17.68
CA LEU A 102 2.53 -3.71 16.90
C LEU A 102 1.07 -4.11 17.16
N PRO A 103 0.12 -3.18 17.10
CA PRO A 103 -1.30 -3.46 17.25
C PRO A 103 -1.75 -4.54 16.28
N THR A 104 -2.55 -5.48 16.77
CA THR A 104 -3.16 -6.55 15.97
C THR A 104 -4.63 -6.23 15.73
N LEU A 105 -5.11 -6.57 14.53
CA LEU A 105 -6.49 -6.40 14.15
C LEU A 105 -7.21 -7.75 14.20
N SER A 106 -8.52 -7.73 14.45
CA SER A 106 -9.37 -8.91 14.42
C SER A 106 -9.88 -9.18 13.02
N SER A 107 -9.69 -10.40 12.51
CA SER A 107 -10.29 -10.86 11.25
C SER A 107 -11.83 -11.03 11.33
N ASN A 108 -12.39 -11.03 12.54
CA ASN A 108 -13.85 -11.08 12.77
C ASN A 108 -14.51 -9.69 12.81
N HIS A 109 -13.74 -8.61 12.64
CA HIS A 109 -14.31 -7.26 12.63
C HIS A 109 -15.19 -7.03 11.39
N PRO A 110 -16.32 -6.29 11.47
CA PRO A 110 -17.20 -6.03 10.32
C PRO A 110 -16.48 -5.43 9.10
N LEU A 111 -15.43 -4.64 9.30
CA LEU A 111 -14.63 -4.05 8.23
C LEU A 111 -13.55 -5.01 7.66
N ALA A 112 -13.36 -6.20 8.23
CA ALA A 112 -12.24 -7.08 7.88
C ALA A 112 -12.22 -7.42 6.38
N ALA A 113 -13.36 -7.78 5.78
CA ALA A 113 -13.42 -8.12 4.36
C ALA A 113 -13.02 -6.96 3.45
N ARG A 114 -13.46 -5.73 3.78
CA ARG A 114 -13.08 -4.53 3.03
C ARG A 114 -11.58 -4.26 3.11
N VAL A 115 -11.00 -4.40 4.29
CA VAL A 115 -9.56 -4.26 4.52
C VAL A 115 -8.79 -5.34 3.76
N ILE A 116 -9.24 -6.60 3.84
CA ILE A 116 -8.63 -7.74 3.13
C ILE A 116 -8.61 -7.47 1.62
N LEU A 117 -9.73 -7.09 1.01
CA LEU A 117 -9.81 -6.84 -0.42
C LEU A 117 -8.83 -5.76 -0.88
N ARG A 118 -8.77 -4.60 -0.18
CA ARG A 118 -7.83 -3.53 -0.53
C ARG A 118 -6.39 -3.98 -0.40
N THR A 119 -6.08 -4.70 0.67
CA THR A 119 -4.73 -5.19 0.94
C THR A 119 -4.29 -6.22 -0.09
N LEU A 120 -5.15 -7.14 -0.48
CA LEU A 120 -4.90 -8.10 -1.57
C LEU A 120 -4.64 -7.37 -2.90
N ARG A 121 -5.49 -6.41 -3.29
CA ARG A 121 -5.32 -5.65 -4.53
C ARG A 121 -4.05 -4.79 -4.55
N LEU A 122 -3.52 -4.40 -3.39
CA LEU A 122 -2.23 -3.69 -3.28
C LEU A 122 -1.02 -4.61 -3.35
N ASN A 123 -1.13 -5.86 -2.84
CA ASN A 123 -0.01 -6.79 -2.68
C ASN A 123 0.07 -7.89 -3.74
N CYS A 124 -1.05 -8.40 -4.26
CA CYS A 124 -1.10 -9.50 -5.21
C CYS A 124 -0.75 -9.05 -6.64
N VAL A 125 0.42 -8.44 -6.82
CA VAL A 125 0.82 -7.72 -8.04
C VAL A 125 1.28 -8.62 -9.20
N THR A 126 1.54 -9.91 -8.94
CA THR A 126 1.97 -10.89 -9.95
C THR A 126 1.26 -12.22 -9.76
N LYS A 127 1.37 -13.14 -10.75
CA LYS A 127 0.82 -14.50 -10.69
C LYS A 127 1.33 -15.31 -9.49
N ALA A 128 2.48 -14.97 -8.90
CA ALA A 128 3.00 -15.64 -7.70
C ALA A 128 2.08 -15.54 -6.49
N TYR A 129 1.11 -14.63 -6.51
CA TYR A 129 0.11 -14.41 -5.46
C TYR A 129 -1.26 -15.00 -5.79
N ALA A 130 -1.42 -15.70 -6.92
CA ALA A 130 -2.72 -16.23 -7.36
C ALA A 130 -3.34 -17.19 -6.33
N ASP A 131 -2.53 -18.05 -5.69
CA ASP A 131 -2.98 -18.96 -4.64
C ASP A 131 -3.43 -18.20 -3.38
N LEU A 132 -2.70 -17.15 -2.98
CA LEU A 132 -3.09 -16.30 -1.85
C LEU A 132 -4.42 -15.58 -2.11
N TRP A 133 -4.56 -15.02 -3.32
CA TRP A 133 -5.80 -14.37 -3.76
C TRP A 133 -6.99 -15.32 -3.67
N ALA A 134 -6.88 -16.50 -4.27
CA ALA A 134 -7.95 -17.51 -4.29
C ALA A 134 -8.31 -17.99 -2.88
N LYS A 135 -7.31 -18.21 -2.00
CA LYS A 135 -7.55 -18.66 -0.62
C LYS A 135 -8.22 -17.60 0.27
N CYS A 136 -8.04 -16.32 -0.05
CA CYS A 136 -8.67 -15.21 0.68
C CYS A 136 -9.97 -14.74 0.04
N TRP A 137 -10.37 -15.30 -1.10
CA TRP A 137 -11.57 -14.86 -1.81
C TRP A 137 -12.83 -15.08 -0.97
N GLU A 138 -13.70 -14.07 -0.98
CA GLU A 138 -15.03 -14.10 -0.39
C GLU A 138 -16.01 -13.45 -1.37
N ASP A 139 -17.18 -14.06 -1.61
CA ASP A 139 -18.16 -13.55 -2.57
C ASP A 139 -18.65 -12.14 -2.24
N LYS A 140 -18.63 -11.77 -0.95
CA LYS A 140 -18.94 -10.40 -0.50
C LYS A 140 -17.98 -9.32 -1.05
N PHE A 141 -16.83 -9.70 -1.63
CA PHE A 141 -15.96 -8.75 -2.32
C PHE A 141 -16.62 -8.15 -3.57
N LEU A 142 -17.56 -8.88 -4.18
CA LEU A 142 -18.32 -8.40 -5.34
C LEU A 142 -19.33 -7.30 -4.98
N GLU A 143 -19.71 -7.19 -3.71
CA GLU A 143 -20.65 -6.19 -3.19
C GLU A 143 -19.89 -4.94 -2.69
N ASP A 144 -18.57 -5.03 -2.55
CA ASP A 144 -17.77 -3.95 -2.02
C ASP A 144 -17.35 -2.96 -3.11
N SER A 145 -17.69 -1.70 -2.88
CA SER A 145 -17.30 -0.60 -3.76
C SER A 145 -16.18 0.24 -3.15
N PRO A 146 -15.26 0.78 -3.96
CA PRO A 146 -14.32 1.80 -3.52
C PRO A 146 -15.08 3.00 -2.94
N ILE A 147 -14.59 3.58 -1.85
CA ILE A 147 -15.19 4.77 -1.26
C ILE A 147 -14.67 6.02 -1.98
N LEU A 148 -13.38 6.06 -2.25
CA LEU A 148 -12.79 7.11 -3.07
C LEU A 148 -12.83 6.72 -4.55
N GLU A 149 -12.89 7.73 -5.41
CA GLU A 149 -12.86 7.56 -6.86
C GLU A 149 -11.73 6.63 -7.30
N ARG A 150 -12.03 5.73 -8.24
CA ARG A 150 -11.10 4.80 -8.86
C ARG A 150 -11.21 4.85 -10.37
N TYR A 151 -10.07 4.67 -11.03
CA TYR A 151 -9.98 4.59 -12.50
C TYR A 151 -10.03 3.14 -13.00
N ASP A 152 -9.82 2.20 -12.10
CA ASP A 152 -9.85 0.77 -12.41
C ASP A 152 -11.17 0.17 -11.91
N GLU A 153 -12.16 0.17 -12.79
CA GLU A 153 -13.50 -0.41 -12.56
C GLU A 153 -13.61 -1.85 -13.08
N ARG A 154 -12.48 -2.47 -13.47
CA ARG A 154 -12.50 -3.85 -13.98
C ARG A 154 -13.02 -4.80 -12.91
N PRO A 155 -13.92 -5.72 -13.29
CA PRO A 155 -14.49 -6.68 -12.34
C PRO A 155 -13.41 -7.58 -11.78
N ILE A 156 -13.54 -7.90 -10.51
CA ILE A 156 -12.72 -8.91 -9.83
C ILE A 156 -13.43 -10.26 -9.85
N SER A 157 -12.68 -11.33 -9.75
CA SER A 157 -13.18 -12.72 -9.71
C SER A 157 -12.36 -13.55 -8.73
N PRO A 158 -12.80 -14.77 -8.36
CA PRO A 158 -12.02 -15.70 -7.57
C PRO A 158 -10.66 -16.03 -8.19
N GLU A 159 -10.56 -15.96 -9.50
CA GLU A 159 -9.32 -16.22 -10.24
C GLU A 159 -8.48 -14.93 -10.34
N TRP A 160 -7.21 -15.05 -9.99
CA TRP A 160 -6.26 -13.95 -10.16
C TRP A 160 -5.93 -13.74 -11.64
N THR A 161 -5.99 -12.50 -12.10
CA THR A 161 -5.56 -12.08 -13.44
C THR A 161 -4.56 -10.93 -13.34
N ALA A 162 -3.94 -10.55 -14.46
CA ALA A 162 -3.06 -9.37 -14.51
C ALA A 162 -3.80 -8.07 -14.15
N ASP A 163 -5.12 -8.09 -14.22
CA ASP A 163 -6.00 -6.96 -13.94
C ASP A 163 -6.51 -6.92 -12.49
N THR A 164 -6.30 -7.99 -11.72
CA THR A 164 -6.70 -8.08 -10.31
C THR A 164 -6.07 -7.00 -9.43
N PRO A 165 -4.75 -6.70 -9.49
CA PRO A 165 -4.13 -5.69 -8.64
C PRO A 165 -4.40 -4.27 -9.13
N LEU A 166 -4.42 -3.32 -8.20
CA LEU A 166 -4.42 -1.90 -8.49
C LEU A 166 -3.06 -1.50 -9.08
N ARG A 167 -3.08 -0.93 -10.29
CA ARG A 167 -1.87 -0.54 -11.03
C ARG A 167 -1.61 0.95 -11.04
N ARG A 168 -2.68 1.77 -11.06
CA ARG A 168 -2.56 3.22 -11.13
C ARG A 168 -2.18 3.79 -9.78
N ALA A 169 -1.33 4.81 -9.78
CA ALA A 169 -0.77 5.36 -8.55
C ALA A 169 -1.86 5.96 -7.64
N GLU A 170 -2.84 6.68 -8.22
CA GLU A 170 -3.94 7.25 -7.45
C GLU A 170 -4.86 6.18 -6.87
N ASP A 171 -5.17 5.11 -7.60
CA ASP A 171 -5.96 3.98 -7.09
C ASP A 171 -5.27 3.31 -5.90
N ARG A 172 -3.96 3.14 -5.99
CA ARG A 172 -3.15 2.55 -4.90
C ARG A 172 -3.13 3.46 -3.67
N ARG A 173 -2.93 4.76 -3.89
CA ARG A 173 -2.98 5.77 -2.83
C ARG A 173 -4.35 5.81 -2.15
N ASN A 174 -5.44 5.77 -2.92
CA ASN A 174 -6.80 5.78 -2.40
C ASN A 174 -7.10 4.51 -1.59
N ALA A 175 -6.72 3.33 -2.08
CA ALA A 175 -6.85 2.08 -1.33
C ALA A 175 -6.06 2.12 -0.01
N GLN A 176 -4.86 2.71 0.00
CA GLN A 176 -4.07 2.86 1.22
C GLN A 176 -4.73 3.83 2.21
N ALA A 177 -5.32 4.94 1.75
CA ALA A 177 -6.07 5.85 2.60
C ALA A 177 -7.32 5.17 3.20
N GLU A 178 -8.03 4.33 2.43
CA GLU A 178 -9.14 3.54 2.93
C GLU A 178 -8.68 2.52 4.00
N ILE A 179 -7.53 1.88 3.82
CA ILE A 179 -6.93 0.99 4.84
C ILE A 179 -6.59 1.80 6.11
N ASP A 180 -5.95 2.95 5.99
CA ASP A 180 -5.57 3.79 7.14
C ASP A 180 -6.80 4.14 8.01
N VAL A 181 -7.93 4.53 7.39
CA VAL A 181 -9.16 4.85 8.11
C VAL A 181 -9.83 3.60 8.70
N MET A 182 -9.94 2.52 7.92
CA MET A 182 -10.54 1.28 8.43
C MET A 182 -9.73 0.71 9.60
N VAL A 183 -8.40 0.76 9.55
CA VAL A 183 -7.54 0.34 10.66
C VAL A 183 -7.75 1.24 11.88
N ALA A 184 -7.88 2.57 11.70
CA ALA A 184 -8.21 3.47 12.79
C ALA A 184 -9.53 3.11 13.46
N MET A 185 -10.58 2.85 12.67
CA MET A 185 -11.89 2.42 13.17
C MET A 185 -11.82 1.08 13.90
N MET A 186 -11.08 0.10 13.36
CA MET A 186 -10.89 -1.22 13.98
C MET A 186 -10.14 -1.14 15.32
N LEU A 187 -9.28 -0.14 15.49
CA LEU A 187 -8.54 0.12 16.72
C LEU A 187 -9.25 1.10 17.67
N GLY A 188 -10.42 1.63 17.27
CA GLY A 188 -11.19 2.61 18.06
C GLY A 188 -10.53 3.99 18.13
N VAL A 189 -9.67 4.34 17.16
CA VAL A 189 -9.00 5.64 17.08
C VAL A 189 -9.91 6.64 16.35
N PRO A 190 -10.22 7.80 16.97
CA PRO A 190 -11.02 8.84 16.33
C PRO A 190 -10.38 9.36 15.05
N ILE A 191 -11.20 9.73 14.06
CA ILE A 191 -10.70 10.19 12.75
C ILE A 191 -9.85 11.45 12.87
N GLU A 192 -10.18 12.37 13.77
CA GLU A 192 -9.41 13.60 13.96
C GLU A 192 -8.04 13.35 14.61
N ASP A 193 -7.90 12.28 15.39
CA ASP A 193 -6.62 11.84 15.92
C ASP A 193 -5.75 11.26 14.78
N LEU A 194 -6.33 10.46 13.88
CA LEU A 194 -5.64 9.99 12.67
C LEU A 194 -5.17 11.17 11.80
N CYS A 195 -6.01 12.18 11.56
CA CYS A 195 -5.65 13.39 10.82
C CYS A 195 -4.50 14.14 11.52
N THR A 196 -4.57 14.25 12.84
CA THR A 196 -3.53 14.94 13.64
C THR A 196 -2.19 14.18 13.59
N ILE A 197 -2.21 12.85 13.74
CA ILE A 197 -1.03 12.00 13.61
C ILE A 197 -0.42 12.15 12.20
N TYR A 198 -1.23 12.08 11.16
CA TYR A 198 -0.78 12.25 9.78
C TYR A 198 -0.06 13.59 9.59
N ARG A 199 -0.71 14.69 9.96
CA ARG A 199 -0.19 16.05 9.75
C ARG A 199 1.09 16.33 10.56
N THR A 200 1.17 15.83 11.79
CA THR A 200 2.26 16.17 12.72
C THR A 200 3.43 15.19 12.65
N GLN A 201 3.19 13.92 12.33
CA GLN A 201 4.21 12.88 12.41
C GLN A 201 4.74 12.43 11.04
N PHE A 202 4.04 12.77 9.96
CA PHE A 202 4.41 12.33 8.61
C PHE A 202 4.67 13.52 7.67
N ALA A 203 5.54 14.45 8.11
CA ALA A 203 5.80 15.72 7.41
C ALA A 203 6.18 15.53 5.93
N VAL A 204 6.99 14.51 5.61
CA VAL A 204 7.38 14.22 4.21
C VAL A 204 6.18 13.75 3.39
N LEU A 205 5.38 12.83 3.92
CA LEU A 205 4.16 12.36 3.26
C LEU A 205 3.15 13.50 3.12
N TYR A 206 3.01 14.32 4.15
CA TYR A 206 2.16 15.51 4.14
C TYR A 206 2.58 16.49 3.03
N ASP A 207 3.87 16.77 2.89
CA ASP A 207 4.38 17.63 1.82
C ASP A 207 4.13 17.01 0.43
N TYR A 208 4.33 15.71 0.25
CA TYR A 208 4.10 15.02 -1.01
C TYR A 208 2.61 15.05 -1.41
N ASP A 209 1.70 14.78 -0.47
CA ASP A 209 0.26 14.87 -0.70
C ASP A 209 -0.21 16.31 -1.02
N HIS A 210 0.55 17.34 -0.59
CA HIS A 210 0.26 18.74 -0.93
C HIS A 210 1.02 19.26 -2.16
N GLY A 211 1.57 18.35 -2.98
CA GLY A 211 2.25 18.70 -4.22
C GLY A 211 3.62 19.35 -4.01
N ARG A 212 4.23 19.20 -2.81
CA ARG A 212 5.52 19.80 -2.45
C ARG A 212 6.67 18.80 -2.53
N GLY A 213 7.88 19.31 -2.77
CA GLY A 213 9.09 18.48 -2.84
C GLY A 213 9.24 17.68 -4.15
N GLN A 214 10.33 16.93 -4.28
CA GLN A 214 10.62 16.14 -5.49
C GLN A 214 9.71 14.90 -5.63
N GLY A 215 9.26 14.33 -4.51
CA GLY A 215 8.35 13.18 -4.46
C GLY A 215 6.87 13.55 -4.47
N ALA A 216 6.50 14.80 -4.82
CA ALA A 216 5.13 15.27 -4.78
C ALA A 216 4.15 14.37 -5.54
N TYR A 217 3.02 14.07 -4.91
CA TYR A 217 1.95 13.27 -5.46
C TYR A 217 0.97 14.14 -6.24
N VAL A 218 1.19 14.20 -7.54
CA VAL A 218 0.28 14.85 -8.48
C VAL A 218 -0.12 13.83 -9.52
N TYR A 219 -1.42 13.71 -9.77
CA TYR A 219 -1.98 12.69 -10.64
C TYR A 219 -2.59 13.31 -11.89
N ASP A 220 -2.43 12.64 -13.04
CA ASP A 220 -3.07 13.03 -14.30
C ASP A 220 -4.56 12.64 -14.33
N ALA A 221 -5.25 13.02 -15.39
CA ALA A 221 -6.66 12.68 -15.60
C ALA A 221 -6.95 11.17 -15.56
N ASN A 222 -5.93 10.34 -15.78
CA ASN A 222 -6.03 8.88 -15.78
C ASN A 222 -5.54 8.23 -14.47
N GLY A 223 -5.25 9.00 -13.41
CA GLY A 223 -4.77 8.50 -12.12
C GLY A 223 -3.32 8.03 -12.10
N ARG A 224 -2.51 8.42 -13.11
CA ARG A 224 -1.07 8.16 -13.14
C ARG A 224 -0.33 9.30 -12.44
N GLN A 225 0.62 8.97 -11.59
CA GLN A 225 1.48 10.00 -10.99
C GLN A 225 2.35 10.63 -12.07
N ILE A 226 2.35 11.97 -12.14
CA ILE A 226 3.18 12.69 -13.11
C ILE A 226 4.60 12.87 -12.59
N PRO A 227 5.64 12.75 -13.44
CA PRO A 227 7.03 12.94 -13.03
C PRO A 227 7.35 14.42 -12.79
N THR A 228 8.40 14.66 -12.02
CA THR A 228 8.83 16.02 -11.64
C THR A 228 8.96 17.00 -12.81
N PRO A 229 9.57 16.66 -13.97
CA PRO A 229 9.66 17.62 -15.09
C PRO A 229 8.30 18.06 -15.61
N VAL A 230 7.33 17.13 -15.74
CA VAL A 230 5.97 17.44 -16.18
C VAL A 230 5.25 18.32 -15.16
N ARG A 231 5.40 18.03 -13.87
CA ARG A 231 4.84 18.84 -12.78
C ARG A 231 5.39 20.26 -12.80
N GLN A 232 6.71 20.41 -12.92
CA GLN A 232 7.35 21.73 -12.96
C GLN A 232 6.89 22.58 -14.17
N ALA A 233 6.72 21.96 -15.34
CA ALA A 233 6.18 22.63 -16.52
C ALA A 233 4.73 23.11 -16.29
N TRP A 234 3.90 22.25 -15.68
CA TRP A 234 2.53 22.58 -15.32
C TRP A 234 2.44 23.73 -14.29
N GLU A 235 3.27 23.70 -13.25
CA GLU A 235 3.34 24.78 -12.24
C GLU A 235 3.81 26.09 -12.84
N LYS A 236 4.82 26.06 -13.72
CA LYS A 236 5.32 27.26 -14.42
C LYS A 236 4.24 27.92 -15.30
N ARG A 237 3.30 27.14 -15.81
CA ARG A 237 2.16 27.63 -16.60
C ARG A 237 0.92 27.95 -15.75
N GLN A 238 1.07 28.13 -14.44
CA GLN A 238 -0.02 28.47 -13.54
C GLN A 238 -1.13 27.40 -13.46
N ARG A 239 -0.72 26.11 -13.61
CA ARG A 239 -1.57 24.93 -13.43
C ARG A 239 -2.78 24.89 -14.39
N PRO A 240 -2.58 24.90 -15.69
CA PRO A 240 -3.68 24.81 -16.66
C PRO A 240 -4.47 23.50 -16.46
N THR A 241 -5.76 23.55 -16.85
CA THR A 241 -6.70 22.43 -16.70
C THR A 241 -7.12 21.81 -18.03
N ALA A 242 -6.74 22.43 -19.15
CA ALA A 242 -7.01 21.92 -20.49
C ALA A 242 -5.72 21.49 -21.20
N ASN A 243 -5.79 20.42 -22.00
CA ASN A 243 -4.61 19.84 -22.68
C ASN A 243 -3.99 20.81 -23.71
N GLU A 244 -4.77 21.67 -24.33
CA GLU A 244 -4.34 22.69 -25.27
C GLU A 244 -3.50 23.80 -24.64
N ASP A 245 -3.63 24.02 -23.35
CA ASP A 245 -2.90 25.06 -22.60
C ASP A 245 -1.49 24.63 -22.19
N ILE A 246 -1.14 23.37 -22.36
CA ILE A 246 0.18 22.82 -22.05
C ILE A 246 0.71 22.01 -23.25
N PRO A 247 1.84 22.40 -23.87
CA PRO A 247 2.39 21.70 -25.02
C PRO A 247 2.63 20.22 -24.76
N LEU A 248 2.42 19.38 -25.77
CA LEU A 248 2.63 17.95 -25.70
C LEU A 248 4.03 17.58 -25.19
N THR A 249 5.05 18.34 -25.60
CA THR A 249 6.45 18.14 -25.17
C THR A 249 6.66 18.38 -23.69
N GLU A 250 5.85 19.24 -23.06
CA GLU A 250 5.94 19.55 -21.63
C GLU A 250 5.10 18.61 -20.75
N ARG A 251 4.12 17.91 -21.32
CA ARG A 251 3.33 16.88 -20.64
C ARG A 251 3.71 15.45 -21.05
N SER A 252 4.82 15.30 -21.76
CA SER A 252 5.41 14.01 -22.12
C SER A 252 6.67 13.75 -21.31
N HIS A 253 6.94 12.49 -21.01
CA HIS A 253 8.16 12.07 -20.33
C HIS A 253 8.58 10.67 -20.79
N ILE A 254 9.88 10.51 -21.05
CA ILE A 254 10.46 9.21 -21.38
C ILE A 254 10.88 8.54 -20.09
N HIS A 255 10.36 7.34 -19.84
CA HIS A 255 10.77 6.57 -18.67
C HIS A 255 12.22 6.08 -18.82
N PRO A 256 13.11 6.38 -17.85
CA PRO A 256 14.55 6.17 -18.03
C PRO A 256 14.95 4.71 -18.26
N ASP A 257 14.22 3.75 -17.66
CA ASP A 257 14.58 2.34 -17.75
C ASP A 257 13.95 1.62 -18.96
N SER A 258 12.75 2.04 -19.39
CA SER A 258 12.01 1.37 -20.48
C SER A 258 12.10 2.12 -21.81
N GLU A 259 12.62 3.35 -21.81
CA GLU A 259 12.68 4.25 -22.95
C GLU A 259 11.29 4.54 -23.60
N VAL A 260 10.21 4.14 -22.93
CA VAL A 260 8.85 4.39 -23.39
C VAL A 260 8.46 5.83 -23.06
N SER A 261 7.94 6.54 -24.06
CA SER A 261 7.38 7.88 -23.86
C SER A 261 5.93 7.79 -23.38
N TYR A 262 5.64 8.46 -22.28
CA TYR A 262 4.29 8.61 -21.72
C TYR A 262 3.80 10.04 -21.87
N VAL A 263 2.54 10.19 -22.27
CA VAL A 263 1.82 11.47 -22.31
C VAL A 263 0.86 11.50 -21.13
N TYR A 264 0.85 12.62 -20.40
CA TYR A 264 -0.01 12.83 -19.24
C TYR A 264 -1.10 13.86 -19.57
N ASP A 265 -2.33 13.54 -19.24
CA ASP A 265 -3.49 14.37 -19.57
C ASP A 265 -3.97 15.16 -18.35
N VAL A 266 -4.20 16.47 -18.56
CA VAL A 266 -4.82 17.32 -17.54
C VAL A 266 -6.33 17.06 -17.49
N PRO A 267 -7.02 17.36 -16.37
CA PRO A 267 -6.50 18.12 -15.23
C PRO A 267 -5.54 17.29 -14.36
N PHE A 268 -4.43 17.91 -13.96
CA PHE A 268 -3.59 17.31 -12.94
C PHE A 268 -4.15 17.62 -11.56
N ARG A 269 -4.12 16.63 -10.66
CA ARG A 269 -4.78 16.69 -9.36
C ARG A 269 -3.82 16.46 -8.21
N ILE A 270 -4.02 17.22 -7.15
CA ILE A 270 -3.42 17.02 -5.84
C ILE A 270 -4.56 16.55 -4.92
N ARG A 271 -4.31 15.51 -4.13
CA ARG A 271 -5.33 14.93 -3.23
C ARG A 271 -5.05 15.34 -1.79
N ASP A 272 -6.07 15.85 -1.10
CA ASP A 272 -6.01 16.15 0.32
C ASP A 272 -6.37 14.89 1.14
N ARG A 273 -5.34 14.30 1.78
CA ARG A 273 -5.51 13.07 2.54
C ARG A 273 -6.41 13.24 3.76
N GLU A 274 -6.41 14.40 4.43
CA GLU A 274 -7.30 14.63 5.57
C GLU A 274 -8.76 14.71 5.14
N SER A 275 -9.03 15.39 4.03
CA SER A 275 -10.36 15.43 3.41
C SER A 275 -10.83 14.03 3.01
N ASP A 276 -9.93 13.25 2.39
CA ASP A 276 -10.21 11.87 2.01
C ASP A 276 -10.49 10.98 3.24
N PHE A 277 -9.71 11.12 4.33
CA PHE A 277 -9.94 10.38 5.57
C PHE A 277 -11.32 10.66 6.16
N ARG A 278 -11.74 11.93 6.22
CA ARG A 278 -13.08 12.29 6.70
C ARG A 278 -14.19 11.77 5.80
N CYS A 279 -14.00 11.84 4.49
CA CYS A 279 -14.94 11.29 3.50
C CYS A 279 -15.10 9.77 3.68
N ILE A 280 -13.99 9.02 3.78
CA ILE A 280 -13.99 7.57 3.99
C ILE A 280 -14.69 7.23 5.30
N HIS A 281 -14.33 7.89 6.39
CA HIS A 281 -14.94 7.66 7.70
C HIS A 281 -16.45 7.90 7.68
N ALA A 282 -16.89 9.02 7.11
CA ALA A 282 -18.31 9.35 7.00
C ALA A 282 -19.09 8.29 6.18
N ALA A 283 -18.52 7.80 5.09
CA ALA A 283 -19.12 6.75 4.26
C ALA A 283 -19.24 5.42 5.00
N LEU A 284 -18.21 5.06 5.81
CA LEU A 284 -18.21 3.80 6.58
C LEU A 284 -19.12 3.84 7.81
N MET A 285 -19.47 5.04 8.31
CA MET A 285 -20.41 5.23 9.43
C MET A 285 -21.88 5.21 8.97
N GLN A 286 -22.15 5.32 7.67
CA GLN A 286 -23.51 5.20 7.17
C GLN A 286 -23.97 3.74 7.25
N PRO A 287 -25.21 3.47 7.75
CA PRO A 287 -25.74 2.12 7.70
C PRO A 287 -25.85 1.68 6.25
N ASN A 288 -25.45 0.45 5.97
CA ASN A 288 -25.61 -0.14 4.65
C ASN A 288 -27.11 -0.11 4.28
N PRO A 289 -27.52 0.46 3.14
CA PRO A 289 -28.94 0.55 2.76
C PRO A 289 -29.63 -0.81 2.52
N GLY A 290 -28.95 -1.93 2.83
CA GLY A 290 -29.42 -3.30 2.62
C GLY A 290 -29.47 -4.18 3.89
N THR A 291 -29.34 -3.61 5.11
CA THR A 291 -29.53 -4.38 6.37
C THR A 291 -30.79 -3.97 7.07
#